data_38da2c7ef5f372731bdf738f9346f1dd
#
_entry.id   38da2c7ef5f372731bdf738f9346f1dd
#
_cell.length_a   1.000
_cell.length_b   1.000
_cell.length_c   1.000
_cell.angle_alpha   90.00
_cell.angle_beta   90.00
_cell.angle_gamma   90.00
#
_symmetry.space_group_name_H-M   'P 1'
#
loop_
_entity.id
_entity.type
_entity.pdbx_description
1 polymer ?
#
loop_
_entity_poly.entity_id
_entity_poly.type
_entity_poly.pdbx_seq_one_letter_code
_entity_poly.pdbx_strand_id
1 'polypeptide(L)'
;DLHNALWVLYKRMSEAQSFTNPMKYLLMRDWPLLKRYEAEMCRRFDAVTAVSEEDKAALIEAGAPSDMTVIPIAVDLDSQPYIERQPKGPHIIHIGTMYWPANINAINWFLDAIYPLIKARLPEVRCTLIGARPPESIIERAKADPSLTVTGYVDDPLPYLQDASMMIVPLKAGGGMRVKILNALAQGIPMVTTTV
;
A
#
# COMPACT_ATOMS: atom_id res chain seq x y z
N ASP A 1 11.97 -10.80 -14.04
CA ASP A 1 10.87 -10.81 -13.09
C ASP A 1 10.47 -9.37 -12.75
N LEU A 2 9.22 -9.01 -13.02
CA LEU A 2 8.69 -7.67 -12.84
C LEU A 2 7.57 -7.67 -11.80
N HIS A 3 7.81 -7.02 -10.67
CA HIS A 3 6.87 -6.94 -9.54
C HIS A 3 5.77 -5.88 -9.72
N ASN A 4 5.90 -4.98 -10.68
CA ASN A 4 4.88 -4.01 -11.12
C ASN A 4 5.34 -3.29 -12.39
N ALA A 5 4.40 -2.65 -13.10
CA ALA A 5 4.69 -1.69 -14.14
C ALA A 5 4.90 -0.30 -13.52
N LEU A 6 6.16 0.08 -13.26
CA LEU A 6 6.51 1.33 -12.57
C LEU A 6 5.99 2.57 -13.29
N TRP A 7 5.98 2.56 -14.63
CA TRP A 7 5.47 3.70 -15.39
C TRP A 7 4.00 4.02 -15.08
N VAL A 8 3.17 2.99 -14.81
CA VAL A 8 1.77 3.16 -14.41
C VAL A 8 1.68 3.84 -13.04
N LEU A 9 2.52 3.41 -12.10
CA LEU A 9 2.59 4.02 -10.77
C LEU A 9 2.96 5.51 -10.86
N TYR A 10 4.03 5.85 -11.61
CA TYR A 10 4.47 7.23 -11.80
C TYR A 10 3.42 8.10 -12.50
N LYS A 11 2.73 7.54 -13.52
CA LYS A 11 1.60 8.20 -14.18
C LYS A 11 0.48 8.52 -13.19
N ARG A 12 0.00 7.53 -12.43
CA ARG A 12 -1.04 7.72 -11.40
C ARG A 12 -0.60 8.70 -10.31
N MET A 13 0.66 8.65 -9.88
CA MET A 13 1.20 9.63 -8.93
C MET A 13 1.18 11.04 -9.51
N SER A 14 1.50 11.22 -10.80
CA SER A 14 1.45 12.54 -11.46
C SER A 14 0.02 13.08 -11.56
N GLU A 15 -0.94 12.22 -11.86
CA GLU A 15 -2.36 12.56 -11.97
C GLU A 15 -2.96 12.95 -10.60
N ALA A 16 -2.50 12.31 -9.53
CA ALA A 16 -2.94 12.59 -8.16
C ALA A 16 -2.38 13.90 -7.56
N GLN A 17 -1.35 14.51 -8.18
CA GLN A 17 -0.76 15.77 -7.68
C GLN A 17 -1.54 16.99 -8.14
N SER A 18 -1.62 18.01 -7.24
CA SER A 18 -2.13 19.33 -7.61
C SER A 18 -1.26 19.98 -8.69
N PHE A 19 -1.86 20.82 -9.53
CA PHE A 19 -1.14 21.61 -10.56
C PHE A 19 -0.10 22.56 -9.98
N THR A 20 -0.23 22.95 -8.71
CA THR A 20 0.73 23.81 -8.01
C THR A 20 1.94 23.07 -7.47
N ASN A 21 1.92 21.74 -7.45
CA ASN A 21 3.02 20.93 -6.92
C ASN A 21 4.10 20.68 -7.99
N PRO A 22 5.34 21.15 -7.84
CA PRO A 22 6.42 20.96 -8.81
C PRO A 22 6.74 19.47 -9.07
N MET A 23 6.47 18.60 -8.08
CA MET A 23 6.64 17.14 -8.23
C MET A 23 5.78 16.58 -9.36
N LYS A 24 4.60 17.15 -9.62
CA LYS A 24 3.74 16.75 -10.73
C LYS A 24 4.49 16.80 -12.07
N TYR A 25 5.19 17.89 -12.33
CA TYR A 25 5.89 18.10 -13.60
C TYR A 25 7.09 17.17 -13.76
N LEU A 26 7.79 16.86 -12.66
CA LEU A 26 8.84 15.85 -12.67
C LEU A 26 8.29 14.47 -13.01
N LEU A 27 7.21 14.06 -12.35
CA LEU A 27 6.56 12.77 -12.62
C LEU A 27 5.99 12.70 -14.06
N MET A 28 5.42 13.81 -14.57
CA MET A 28 4.93 13.90 -15.96
C MET A 28 6.05 13.75 -16.99
N ARG A 29 7.26 14.22 -16.67
CA ARG A 29 8.44 14.01 -17.52
C ARG A 29 8.94 12.57 -17.44
N ASP A 30 8.93 11.99 -16.22
CA ASP A 30 9.63 10.74 -15.94
C ASP A 30 8.82 9.50 -16.34
N TRP A 31 7.48 9.49 -16.18
CA TRP A 31 6.70 8.29 -16.49
C TRP A 31 6.78 7.86 -17.97
N PRO A 32 6.84 8.76 -18.99
CA PRO A 32 7.03 8.31 -20.38
C PRO A 32 8.42 7.71 -20.64
N LEU A 33 9.43 8.22 -19.94
CA LEU A 33 10.79 7.67 -20.00
C LEU A 33 10.85 6.27 -19.37
N LEU A 34 10.21 6.10 -18.22
CA LEU A 34 10.07 4.78 -17.59
C LEU A 34 9.31 3.80 -18.47
N LYS A 35 8.21 4.23 -19.10
CA LYS A 35 7.43 3.40 -20.03
C LYS A 35 8.32 2.83 -21.14
N ARG A 36 9.13 3.68 -21.76
CA ARG A 36 10.07 3.25 -22.80
C ARG A 36 11.17 2.35 -22.27
N TYR A 37 11.73 2.71 -21.11
CA TYR A 37 12.80 1.95 -20.47
C TYR A 37 12.35 0.54 -20.10
N GLU A 38 11.20 0.38 -19.45
CA GLU A 38 10.66 -0.92 -19.06
C GLU A 38 10.40 -1.81 -20.29
N ALA A 39 9.80 -1.25 -21.36
CA ALA A 39 9.59 -1.99 -22.59
C ALA A 39 10.91 -2.41 -23.27
N GLU A 40 11.93 -1.53 -23.26
CA GLU A 40 13.25 -1.86 -23.80
C GLU A 40 13.94 -2.94 -22.98
N MET A 41 13.85 -2.86 -21.64
CA MET A 41 14.41 -3.88 -20.78
C MET A 41 13.74 -5.24 -21.00
N CYS A 42 12.41 -5.29 -21.10
CA CYS A 42 11.70 -6.54 -21.39
C CYS A 42 12.20 -7.21 -22.68
N ARG A 43 12.53 -6.44 -23.73
CA ARG A 43 13.03 -6.99 -25.00
C ARG A 43 14.45 -7.55 -24.94
N ARG A 44 15.21 -7.26 -23.88
CA ARG A 44 16.59 -7.72 -23.70
C ARG A 44 16.71 -9.08 -23.03
N PHE A 45 15.61 -9.61 -22.51
CA PHE A 45 15.57 -10.90 -21.84
C PHE A 45 14.88 -11.95 -22.69
N ASP A 46 15.35 -13.21 -22.59
CA ASP A 46 14.79 -14.35 -23.32
C ASP A 46 13.40 -14.73 -22.83
N ALA A 47 13.09 -14.45 -21.55
CA ALA A 47 11.79 -14.64 -20.93
C ALA A 47 11.49 -13.55 -19.92
N VAL A 48 10.24 -13.11 -19.87
CA VAL A 48 9.75 -12.08 -18.95
C VAL A 48 8.55 -12.60 -18.18
N THR A 49 8.54 -12.38 -16.88
CA THR A 49 7.39 -12.68 -16.01
C THR A 49 6.82 -11.40 -15.41
N ALA A 50 5.50 -11.34 -15.29
CA ALA A 50 4.77 -10.30 -14.60
C ALA A 50 3.98 -10.92 -13.44
N VAL A 51 3.63 -10.12 -12.42
CA VAL A 51 2.92 -10.62 -11.23
C VAL A 51 1.39 -10.52 -11.34
N SER A 52 0.88 -9.82 -12.36
CA SER A 52 -0.56 -9.70 -12.62
C SER A 52 -0.84 -9.54 -14.11
N GLU A 53 -2.06 -9.86 -14.54
CA GLU A 53 -2.50 -9.60 -15.92
C GLU A 53 -2.54 -8.09 -16.21
N GLU A 54 -2.84 -7.25 -15.22
CA GLU A 54 -2.83 -5.80 -15.35
C GLU A 54 -1.42 -5.27 -15.62
N ASP A 55 -0.41 -5.74 -14.89
CA ASP A 55 0.99 -5.36 -15.10
C ASP A 55 1.47 -5.85 -16.48
N LYS A 56 1.13 -7.10 -16.86
CA LYS A 56 1.41 -7.64 -18.19
C LYS A 56 0.80 -6.77 -19.29
N ALA A 57 -0.49 -6.43 -19.19
CA ALA A 57 -1.16 -5.56 -20.14
C ALA A 57 -0.50 -4.19 -20.25
N ALA A 58 -0.14 -3.58 -19.13
CA ALA A 58 0.55 -2.30 -19.07
C ALA A 58 1.94 -2.36 -19.77
N LEU A 59 2.69 -3.44 -19.53
CA LEU A 59 4.01 -3.62 -20.17
C LEU A 59 3.88 -3.84 -21.68
N ILE A 60 2.88 -4.61 -22.13
CA ILE A 60 2.56 -4.78 -23.56
C ILE A 60 2.16 -3.44 -24.19
N GLU A 61 1.33 -2.64 -23.50
CA GLU A 61 0.99 -1.26 -23.92
C GLU A 61 2.24 -0.38 -24.06
N ALA A 62 3.24 -0.60 -23.22
CA ALA A 62 4.52 0.09 -23.30
C ALA A 62 5.37 -0.38 -24.50
N GLY A 63 5.02 -1.50 -25.14
CA GLY A 63 5.72 -2.11 -26.27
C GLY A 63 6.66 -3.25 -25.86
N ALA A 64 6.46 -3.87 -24.69
CA ALA A 64 7.15 -5.10 -24.33
C ALA A 64 6.63 -6.30 -25.16
N PRO A 65 7.37 -7.43 -25.22
CA PRO A 65 6.90 -8.65 -25.88
C PRO A 65 5.58 -9.15 -25.28
N SER A 66 4.73 -9.77 -26.11
CA SER A 66 3.41 -10.25 -25.70
C SER A 66 3.41 -11.63 -25.04
N ASP A 67 4.51 -12.37 -25.16
CA ASP A 67 4.69 -13.75 -24.70
C ASP A 67 5.11 -13.85 -23.22
N MET A 68 4.85 -12.80 -22.43
CA MET A 68 5.11 -12.79 -21.00
C MET A 68 4.22 -13.78 -20.25
N THR A 69 4.82 -14.49 -19.30
CA THR A 69 4.10 -15.37 -18.37
C THR A 69 3.70 -14.59 -17.11
N VAL A 70 2.44 -14.77 -16.67
CA VAL A 70 1.99 -14.23 -15.39
C VAL A 70 2.23 -15.28 -14.30
N ILE A 71 3.01 -14.88 -13.28
CA ILE A 71 3.26 -15.66 -12.08
C ILE A 71 2.86 -14.80 -10.89
N PRO A 72 1.64 -14.98 -10.35
CA PRO A 72 1.16 -14.19 -9.22
C PRO A 72 2.05 -14.36 -7.99
N ILE A 73 2.18 -13.29 -7.19
CA ILE A 73 2.81 -13.37 -5.88
C ILE A 73 1.95 -14.29 -5.00
N ALA A 74 2.59 -15.30 -4.42
CA ALA A 74 1.97 -16.21 -3.46
C ALA A 74 2.47 -15.92 -2.04
N VAL A 75 1.71 -16.39 -1.07
CA VAL A 75 2.08 -16.36 0.35
C VAL A 75 2.27 -17.79 0.83
N ASP A 76 3.37 -18.02 1.50
CA ASP A 76 3.62 -19.26 2.20
C ASP A 76 2.78 -19.31 3.48
N LEU A 77 1.77 -20.17 3.51
CA LEU A 77 0.84 -20.29 4.63
C LEU A 77 1.52 -20.87 5.89
N ASP A 78 2.58 -21.63 5.74
CA ASP A 78 3.33 -22.17 6.88
C ASP A 78 4.13 -21.07 7.59
N SER A 79 4.61 -20.08 6.83
CA SER A 79 5.30 -18.90 7.37
C SER A 79 4.36 -17.78 7.83
N GLN A 80 3.07 -17.84 7.44
CA GLN A 80 2.03 -16.88 7.79
C GLN A 80 0.84 -17.59 8.45
N PRO A 81 1.02 -18.17 9.67
CA PRO A 81 -0.05 -18.93 10.31
C PRO A 81 -1.25 -18.05 10.66
N TYR A 82 -2.41 -18.69 10.71
CA TYR A 82 -3.63 -18.04 11.19
C TYR A 82 -3.42 -17.44 12.59
N ILE A 83 -3.90 -16.22 12.77
CA ILE A 83 -3.82 -15.49 14.05
C ILE A 83 -5.17 -15.54 14.76
N GLU A 84 -5.20 -16.17 15.91
CA GLU A 84 -6.35 -16.10 16.80
C GLU A 84 -6.41 -14.69 17.40
N ARG A 85 -7.45 -13.94 16.99
CA ARG A 85 -7.65 -12.55 17.43
C ARG A 85 -8.51 -12.48 18.68
N GLN A 86 -8.14 -11.58 19.58
CA GLN A 86 -8.86 -11.29 20.83
C GLN A 86 -8.96 -9.77 21.02
N PRO A 87 -9.73 -9.04 20.18
CA PRO A 87 -9.83 -7.60 20.26
C PRO A 87 -10.43 -7.15 21.60
N LYS A 88 -9.75 -6.22 22.27
CA LYS A 88 -10.21 -5.61 23.54
C LYS A 88 -11.16 -4.42 23.29
N GLY A 89 -11.76 -4.33 22.14
CA GLY A 89 -12.64 -3.26 21.68
C GLY A 89 -12.40 -2.91 20.23
N PRO A 90 -13.11 -1.93 19.63
CA PRO A 90 -12.91 -1.52 18.26
C PRO A 90 -11.48 -1.02 18.04
N HIS A 91 -10.68 -1.77 17.30
CA HIS A 91 -9.28 -1.45 17.04
C HIS A 91 -8.94 -1.60 15.57
N ILE A 92 -8.64 -0.49 14.93
CA ILE A 92 -8.21 -0.40 13.53
C ILE A 92 -6.69 -0.37 13.49
N ILE A 93 -6.07 -1.19 12.64
CA ILE A 93 -4.63 -1.12 12.42
C ILE A 93 -4.29 -0.82 10.96
N HIS A 94 -3.15 -0.19 10.75
CA HIS A 94 -2.49 -0.07 9.45
C HIS A 94 -1.04 -0.52 9.58
N ILE A 95 -0.58 -1.34 8.64
CA ILE A 95 0.83 -1.76 8.56
C ILE A 95 1.41 -1.32 7.22
N GLY A 96 2.50 -0.55 7.27
CA GLY A 96 3.20 -0.13 6.06
C GLY A 96 4.28 0.91 6.31
N THR A 97 5.29 0.93 5.46
CA THR A 97 6.39 1.91 5.54
C THR A 97 5.85 3.34 5.39
N MET A 98 6.17 4.22 6.34
CA MET A 98 5.63 5.59 6.37
C MET A 98 6.57 6.63 5.75
N TYR A 99 7.59 6.21 5.02
CA TYR A 99 8.40 7.08 4.16
C TYR A 99 7.98 7.00 2.68
N TRP A 100 7.15 6.03 2.30
CA TRP A 100 6.65 5.89 0.94
C TRP A 100 5.47 6.84 0.69
N PRO A 101 5.54 7.75 -0.30
CA PRO A 101 4.54 8.79 -0.49
C PRO A 101 3.10 8.29 -0.63
N ALA A 102 2.88 7.15 -1.29
CA ALA A 102 1.56 6.57 -1.45
C ALA A 102 0.95 6.14 -0.10
N ASN A 103 1.76 5.58 0.81
CA ASN A 103 1.30 5.21 2.16
C ASN A 103 1.02 6.46 3.00
N ILE A 104 1.90 7.48 2.94
CA ILE A 104 1.70 8.75 3.66
C ILE A 104 0.39 9.42 3.22
N ASN A 105 0.16 9.52 1.91
CA ASN A 105 -1.06 10.10 1.36
C ASN A 105 -2.32 9.31 1.78
N ALA A 106 -2.22 7.98 1.79
CA ALA A 106 -3.29 7.09 2.22
C ALA A 106 -3.64 7.30 3.69
N ILE A 107 -2.63 7.33 4.57
CA ILE A 107 -2.80 7.54 6.01
C ILE A 107 -3.39 8.93 6.27
N ASN A 108 -2.85 9.99 5.66
CA ASN A 108 -3.37 11.35 5.82
C ASN A 108 -4.84 11.43 5.39
N TRP A 109 -5.18 10.90 4.22
CA TRP A 109 -6.57 10.87 3.77
C TRP A 109 -7.49 10.10 4.73
N PHE A 110 -7.04 8.96 5.24
CA PHE A 110 -7.80 8.19 6.23
C PHE A 110 -8.04 9.01 7.50
N LEU A 111 -6.99 9.63 8.03
CA LEU A 111 -7.05 10.43 9.27
C LEU A 111 -7.86 11.72 9.11
N ASP A 112 -7.89 12.32 7.90
CA ASP A 112 -8.61 13.56 7.62
C ASP A 112 -10.08 13.33 7.30
N ALA A 113 -10.40 12.31 6.52
CA ALA A 113 -11.72 12.17 5.91
C ALA A 113 -12.54 10.98 6.46
N ILE A 114 -11.90 9.93 6.99
CA ILE A 114 -12.58 8.69 7.37
C ILE A 114 -12.59 8.49 8.88
N TYR A 115 -11.44 8.57 9.53
CA TYR A 115 -11.31 8.28 10.95
C TYR A 115 -12.20 9.16 11.84
N PRO A 116 -12.37 10.47 11.60
CA PRO A 116 -13.30 11.30 12.36
C PRO A 116 -14.75 10.83 12.28
N LEU A 117 -15.17 10.32 11.12
CA LEU A 117 -16.53 9.78 10.93
C LEU A 117 -16.74 8.47 11.70
N ILE A 118 -15.70 7.66 11.79
CA ILE A 118 -15.72 6.42 12.60
C ILE A 118 -15.80 6.79 14.07
N LYS A 119 -14.96 7.70 14.55
CA LYS A 119 -14.97 8.19 15.96
C LYS A 119 -16.30 8.79 16.37
N ALA A 120 -16.97 9.50 15.48
CA ALA A 120 -18.29 10.06 15.77
C ALA A 120 -19.36 8.98 16.05
N ARG A 121 -19.19 7.77 15.48
CA ARG A 121 -20.12 6.64 15.67
C ARG A 121 -19.63 5.64 16.73
N LEU A 122 -18.32 5.52 16.90
CA LEU A 122 -17.65 4.60 17.82
C LEU A 122 -16.58 5.41 18.59
N PRO A 123 -16.97 6.14 19.64
CA PRO A 123 -16.03 7.00 20.38
C PRO A 123 -14.85 6.26 21.02
N GLU A 124 -15.03 4.97 21.33
CA GLU A 124 -14.02 4.08 21.92
C GLU A 124 -13.05 3.48 20.90
N VAL A 125 -13.21 3.79 19.58
CA VAL A 125 -12.35 3.23 18.54
C VAL A 125 -10.89 3.68 18.75
N ARG A 126 -9.99 2.72 18.65
CA ARG A 126 -8.54 2.95 18.63
C ARG A 126 -7.99 2.74 17.23
N CYS A 127 -6.96 3.49 16.87
CA CYS A 127 -6.24 3.30 15.61
C CYS A 127 -4.75 3.21 15.88
N THR A 128 -4.10 2.16 15.37
CA THR A 128 -2.64 2.00 15.47
C THR A 128 -2.02 1.97 14.08
N LEU A 129 -1.09 2.89 13.86
CA LEU A 129 -0.29 2.98 12.62
C LEU A 129 1.09 2.39 12.88
N ILE A 130 1.39 1.28 12.22
CA ILE A 130 2.61 0.50 12.39
C ILE A 130 3.47 0.66 11.13
N GLY A 131 4.70 1.12 11.30
CA GLY A 131 5.64 1.19 10.18
C GLY A 131 6.80 2.15 10.37
N ALA A 132 7.88 1.87 9.65
CA ALA A 132 9.11 2.62 9.76
C ALA A 132 8.99 4.06 9.26
N ARG A 133 9.72 4.97 9.93
CA ARG A 133 9.94 6.36 9.56
C ARG A 133 8.63 7.16 9.37
N PRO A 134 7.75 7.21 10.40
CA PRO A 134 6.58 8.08 10.33
C PRO A 134 6.99 9.55 10.20
N PRO A 135 6.31 10.33 9.33
CA PRO A 135 6.51 11.77 9.26
C PRO A 135 6.13 12.46 10.56
N GLU A 136 6.82 13.54 10.92
CA GLU A 136 6.53 14.31 12.14
C GLU A 136 5.06 14.76 12.20
N SER A 137 4.47 15.11 11.07
CA SER A 137 3.06 15.50 11.00
C SER A 137 2.09 14.41 11.46
N ILE A 138 2.41 13.13 11.26
CA ILE A 138 1.60 11.99 11.73
C ILE A 138 1.87 11.74 13.21
N ILE A 139 3.10 11.90 13.67
CA ILE A 139 3.47 11.80 15.10
C ILE A 139 2.74 12.86 15.93
N GLU A 140 2.73 14.12 15.47
CA GLU A 140 2.02 15.23 16.14
C GLU A 140 0.50 14.99 16.25
N ARG A 141 -0.11 14.37 15.21
CA ARG A 141 -1.52 13.96 15.29
C ARG A 141 -1.76 12.93 16.39
N ALA A 142 -0.87 11.96 16.55
CA ALA A 142 -0.99 10.96 17.63
C ALA A 142 -0.79 11.57 19.01
N LYS A 143 0.06 12.59 19.16
CA LYS A 143 0.20 13.34 20.40
C LYS A 143 -1.08 14.11 20.78
N ALA A 144 -1.80 14.60 19.76
CA ALA A 144 -3.04 15.37 19.94
C ALA A 144 -4.29 14.50 20.11
N ASP A 145 -4.25 13.24 19.71
CA ASP A 145 -5.40 12.31 19.75
C ASP A 145 -5.04 11.00 20.47
N PRO A 146 -5.47 10.82 21.73
CA PRO A 146 -5.15 9.61 22.51
C PRO A 146 -5.73 8.31 21.94
N SER A 147 -6.67 8.38 20.99
CA SER A 147 -7.19 7.20 20.27
C SER A 147 -6.29 6.76 19.12
N LEU A 148 -5.27 7.56 18.76
CA LEU A 148 -4.34 7.28 17.67
C LEU A 148 -2.95 6.95 18.23
N THR A 149 -2.41 5.81 17.85
CA THR A 149 -1.05 5.37 18.20
C THR A 149 -0.19 5.26 16.94
N VAL A 150 1.04 5.75 17.00
CA VAL A 150 2.05 5.59 15.95
C VAL A 150 3.26 4.89 16.55
N THR A 151 3.53 3.66 16.14
CA THR A 151 4.57 2.84 16.78
C THR A 151 5.97 3.05 16.20
N GLY A 152 6.06 3.54 14.95
CA GLY A 152 7.29 3.39 14.19
C GLY A 152 7.48 1.94 13.70
N TYR A 153 8.73 1.55 13.48
CA TYR A 153 9.06 0.15 13.17
C TYR A 153 8.87 -0.73 14.41
N VAL A 154 8.30 -1.90 14.21
CA VAL A 154 8.19 -2.95 15.22
C VAL A 154 8.78 -4.25 14.65
N ASP A 155 9.54 -4.96 15.48
CA ASP A 155 10.13 -6.25 15.08
C ASP A 155 9.07 -7.34 14.96
N ASP A 156 8.11 -7.36 15.89
CA ASP A 156 7.01 -8.30 15.89
C ASP A 156 5.65 -7.57 15.90
N PRO A 157 4.89 -7.60 14.79
CA PRO A 157 3.55 -7.02 14.73
C PRO A 157 2.45 -7.91 15.36
N LEU A 158 2.77 -9.16 15.75
CA LEU A 158 1.78 -10.13 16.21
C LEU A 158 0.89 -9.63 17.35
N PRO A 159 1.39 -8.97 18.42
CA PRO A 159 0.53 -8.47 19.50
C PRO A 159 -0.52 -7.46 19.01
N TYR A 160 -0.17 -6.64 18.01
CA TYR A 160 -1.11 -5.68 17.43
C TYR A 160 -2.15 -6.37 16.55
N LEU A 161 -1.74 -7.38 15.78
CA LEU A 161 -2.63 -8.19 14.93
C LEU A 161 -3.63 -8.99 15.77
N GLN A 162 -3.21 -9.52 16.92
CA GLN A 162 -4.09 -10.23 17.86
C GLN A 162 -5.16 -9.31 18.47
N ASP A 163 -4.83 -8.05 18.78
CA ASP A 163 -5.78 -7.07 19.34
C ASP A 163 -6.58 -6.32 18.24
N ALA A 164 -6.28 -6.55 16.97
CA ALA A 164 -6.95 -5.85 15.87
C ALA A 164 -8.36 -6.38 15.59
N SER A 165 -9.33 -5.47 15.49
CA SER A 165 -10.64 -5.79 14.92
C SER A 165 -10.58 -5.90 13.40
N MET A 166 -9.80 -5.01 12.77
CA MET A 166 -9.57 -4.99 11.32
C MET A 166 -8.28 -4.27 10.96
N MET A 167 -7.76 -4.58 9.76
CA MET A 167 -6.69 -3.83 9.12
C MET A 167 -7.25 -2.97 7.98
N ILE A 168 -6.70 -1.76 7.82
CA ILE A 168 -7.04 -0.89 6.69
C ILE A 168 -5.87 -0.74 5.73
N VAL A 169 -6.20 -0.67 4.43
CA VAL A 169 -5.26 -0.39 3.35
C VAL A 169 -5.86 0.71 2.45
N PRO A 170 -5.88 1.98 2.92
CA PRO A 170 -6.63 3.06 2.29
C PRO A 170 -5.82 3.75 1.17
N LEU A 171 -5.24 2.99 0.25
CA LEU A 171 -4.43 3.51 -0.83
C LEU A 171 -5.30 4.23 -1.86
N LYS A 172 -4.90 5.41 -2.28
CA LYS A 172 -5.55 6.19 -3.36
C LYS A 172 -4.86 6.06 -4.70
N ALA A 173 -3.62 5.62 -4.68
CA ALA A 173 -2.83 5.34 -5.87
C ALA A 173 -1.83 4.22 -5.57
N GLY A 174 -1.53 3.44 -6.57
CA GLY A 174 -0.54 2.38 -6.45
C GLY A 174 -0.58 1.44 -7.65
N GLY A 175 0.43 0.58 -7.77
CA GLY A 175 0.54 -0.48 -8.78
C GLY A 175 1.02 -1.78 -8.13
N GLY A 176 0.91 -2.88 -8.83
CA GLY A 176 1.36 -4.19 -8.41
C GLY A 176 0.52 -4.85 -7.31
N MET A 177 0.84 -6.09 -7.02
CA MET A 177 0.18 -6.85 -5.96
C MET A 177 0.55 -6.36 -4.57
N ARG A 178 -0.43 -6.32 -3.69
CA ARG A 178 -0.27 -5.86 -2.29
C ARG A 178 0.02 -7.04 -1.37
N VAL A 179 1.28 -7.41 -1.23
CA VAL A 179 1.71 -8.53 -0.36
C VAL A 179 1.12 -8.44 1.05
N LYS A 180 1.02 -7.22 1.61
CA LYS A 180 0.39 -7.02 2.93
C LYS A 180 -1.08 -7.49 2.99
N ILE A 181 -1.82 -7.39 1.88
CA ILE A 181 -3.20 -7.88 1.79
C ILE A 181 -3.20 -9.41 1.80
N LEU A 182 -2.33 -10.02 1.01
CA LEU A 182 -2.20 -11.48 0.97
C LEU A 182 -1.81 -12.06 2.32
N ASN A 183 -0.82 -11.45 2.99
CA ASN A 183 -0.39 -11.86 4.34
C ASN A 183 -1.54 -11.76 5.34
N ALA A 184 -2.26 -10.63 5.35
CA ALA A 184 -3.37 -10.45 6.28
C ALA A 184 -4.53 -11.43 6.00
N LEU A 185 -4.82 -11.75 4.73
CA LEU A 185 -5.80 -12.78 4.36
C LEU A 185 -5.35 -14.16 4.85
N ALA A 186 -4.08 -14.54 4.63
CA ALA A 186 -3.51 -15.80 5.12
C ALA A 186 -3.63 -15.92 6.65
N GLN A 187 -3.41 -14.80 7.35
CA GLN A 187 -3.49 -14.72 8.81
C GLN A 187 -4.93 -14.59 9.35
N GLY A 188 -5.93 -14.53 8.49
CA GLY A 188 -7.34 -14.40 8.90
C GLY A 188 -7.72 -13.01 9.45
N ILE A 189 -6.98 -11.97 9.08
CA ILE A 189 -7.25 -10.59 9.52
C ILE A 189 -8.32 -9.95 8.62
N PRO A 190 -9.47 -9.51 9.15
CA PRO A 190 -10.45 -8.75 8.38
C PRO A 190 -9.85 -7.45 7.85
N MET A 191 -10.18 -7.10 6.61
CA MET A 191 -9.61 -5.91 5.99
C MET A 191 -10.66 -5.05 5.32
N VAL A 192 -10.37 -3.74 5.32
CA VAL A 192 -11.02 -2.77 4.44
C VAL A 192 -9.95 -2.13 3.58
N THR A 193 -10.14 -2.19 2.27
CA THR A 193 -9.22 -1.64 1.28
C THR A 193 -9.97 -0.82 0.26
N THR A 194 -9.28 0.10 -0.38
CA THR A 194 -9.75 0.80 -1.58
C THR A 194 -9.64 -0.10 -2.81
N THR A 195 -10.33 0.27 -3.88
CA THR A 195 -10.35 -0.46 -5.17
C THR A 195 -9.17 -0.13 -6.09
N VAL A 196 -8.07 0.36 -5.53
CA VAL A 196 -6.87 0.78 -6.31
C VAL A 196 -5.83 -0.31 -6.34
#